data_7cb2379314282cf5c729118df29a0603
#
_entry.id   7cb2379314282cf5c729118df29a0603
#
_cell.length_a   1.000
_cell.length_b   1.000
_cell.length_c   1.000
_cell.angle_alpha   90.00
_cell.angle_beta   90.00
_cell.angle_gamma   90.00
#
_symmetry.space_group_name_H-M   'P 1'
#
loop_
_entity.id
_entity.type
_entity.pdbx_description
1 polymer ?
#
loop_
_entity_poly.entity_id
_entity_poly.type
_entity_poly.pdbx_seq_one_letter_code
_entity_poly.pdbx_strand_id
1 'polypeptide(L)'
;ASDVYKRQSVVSVYFDISSDNPDSRHNFISRAKLVCNFSGHFSYCLLGLSYICIYSPSGRYFTQIMNDNAVPRPENTSFTFDDVCLAPGEQIGLHEQATWELSYIIVGSGMRLIGDRTEPFGSGEVVIVPPEIPHCWYFENDVTDAQGRIANITITFGREFLDNCCVAFPELLECTEKLKRKRDAVKFGKEKSAAIASVLEEMRPLGRAERIPLMIKLLLILAGSKEESVVGRYQKMDPERERMNRIQVYVVCNAKRDITLDDVARHVGMNRTSFCIFFKKVSGKTFVTYLNEYRIELACRLLKQQKVSVAEICYQVGFNNVPYFNRVFKKMKGVSPSEYVFL
;
A
#
# COMPACT_ATOMS: atom_id res chain seq x y z
N ALA A 1 8.20 -5.74 38.47
CA ALA A 1 7.34 -5.21 37.41
C ALA A 1 8.15 -5.01 36.14
N SER A 2 8.58 -6.07 35.52
CA SER A 2 9.21 -6.06 34.19
C SER A 2 9.15 -7.47 33.68
N ASP A 3 8.08 -7.83 32.92
CA ASP A 3 8.07 -9.07 32.14
C ASP A 3 6.72 -9.38 31.49
N VAL A 4 5.99 -8.37 31.01
CA VAL A 4 4.68 -8.60 30.35
C VAL A 4 4.72 -8.34 28.82
N TYR A 5 5.85 -7.92 28.26
CA TYR A 5 5.95 -7.60 26.84
C TYR A 5 6.74 -8.61 25.99
N LYS A 6 6.69 -9.88 26.32
CA LYS A 6 7.28 -10.92 25.47
C LYS A 6 6.36 -12.11 25.36
N ARG A 7 5.38 -12.06 24.45
CA ARG A 7 4.77 -13.24 23.80
C ARG A 7 3.82 -12.81 22.71
N GLN A 8 4.36 -12.37 21.57
CA GLN A 8 3.66 -12.53 20.30
C GLN A 8 4.18 -13.82 19.68
N SER A 9 3.31 -14.80 19.60
CA SER A 9 3.62 -16.12 19.04
C SER A 9 3.45 -16.06 17.53
N VAL A 10 4.49 -16.40 16.80
CA VAL A 10 4.46 -16.55 15.32
C VAL A 10 3.97 -17.96 15.01
N VAL A 11 2.93 -18.04 14.19
CA VAL A 11 2.41 -19.30 13.66
C VAL A 11 2.76 -19.37 12.18
N SER A 12 3.65 -20.28 11.80
CA SER A 12 3.97 -20.57 10.40
C SER A 12 3.17 -21.80 9.96
N VAL A 13 2.41 -21.66 8.87
CA VAL A 13 1.68 -22.78 8.27
C VAL A 13 2.44 -23.20 7.02
N TYR A 14 2.98 -24.42 7.01
CA TYR A 14 3.57 -25.05 5.84
C TYR A 14 2.55 -25.99 5.21
N PHE A 15 2.35 -25.86 3.90
CA PHE A 15 1.63 -26.85 3.11
C PHE A 15 2.66 -27.70 2.37
N ASP A 16 2.72 -28.97 2.71
CA ASP A 16 3.50 -29.95 1.94
C ASP A 16 2.58 -30.52 0.84
N ILE A 17 2.89 -30.18 -0.40
CA ILE A 17 2.16 -30.70 -1.58
C ILE A 17 3.02 -31.80 -2.16
N SER A 18 2.91 -33.00 -1.63
CA SER A 18 3.32 -34.21 -2.33
C SER A 18 2.17 -34.71 -3.19
N SER A 19 2.25 -34.47 -4.50
CA SER A 19 1.28 -34.92 -5.48
C SER A 19 1.64 -36.34 -5.93
N ASP A 20 0.88 -37.30 -5.45
CA ASP A 20 0.75 -38.60 -6.10
C ASP A 20 -0.73 -38.98 -6.13
N ASN A 21 -1.49 -38.39 -7.06
CA ASN A 21 -2.63 -38.98 -7.76
C ASN A 21 -3.39 -37.97 -8.63
N PRO A 22 -3.58 -38.21 -9.96
CA PRO A 22 -4.22 -37.25 -10.86
C PRO A 22 -5.76 -37.21 -10.86
N ASP A 23 -6.46 -38.01 -10.05
CA ASP A 23 -7.92 -38.23 -10.21
C ASP A 23 -8.83 -37.73 -9.08
N SER A 24 -8.41 -36.82 -8.19
CA SER A 24 -9.28 -36.33 -7.12
C SER A 24 -9.47 -34.81 -7.17
N ARG A 25 -10.44 -34.34 -7.98
CA ARG A 25 -10.83 -32.92 -8.06
C ARG A 25 -11.79 -32.44 -6.96
N HIS A 26 -12.15 -33.22 -5.98
CA HIS A 26 -13.14 -32.86 -4.97
C HIS A 26 -12.80 -33.37 -3.58
N ASN A 27 -11.70 -32.92 -2.95
CA ASN A 27 -11.54 -33.00 -1.49
C ASN A 27 -10.23 -32.32 -1.03
N PHE A 28 -10.16 -30.99 -1.15
CA PHE A 28 -8.93 -30.24 -0.88
C PHE A 28 -8.91 -29.45 0.44
N ILE A 29 -9.81 -29.71 1.37
CA ILE A 29 -9.91 -28.94 2.62
C ILE A 29 -10.07 -29.82 3.85
N SER A 30 -9.18 -30.75 4.12
CA SER A 30 -9.34 -31.46 5.39
C SER A 30 -8.11 -31.74 6.24
N ARG A 31 -6.91 -31.25 5.92
CA ARG A 31 -5.77 -31.37 6.85
C ARG A 31 -4.78 -30.21 6.75
N ALA A 32 -5.05 -29.13 7.46
CA ALA A 32 -4.02 -28.13 7.82
C ALA A 32 -3.37 -28.59 9.14
N LYS A 33 -2.08 -28.88 9.14
CA LYS A 33 -1.31 -29.08 10.37
C LYS A 33 -0.70 -27.73 10.77
N LEU A 34 -1.12 -27.23 11.94
CA LEU A 34 -0.53 -26.07 12.55
C LEU A 34 0.82 -26.49 13.18
N VAL A 35 1.92 -25.99 12.67
CA VAL A 35 3.24 -26.18 13.26
C VAL A 35 3.73 -24.83 13.76
N CYS A 36 3.80 -24.66 15.07
CA CYS A 36 4.40 -23.48 15.71
C CYS A 36 5.90 -23.69 15.84
N ASN A 37 6.70 -22.87 15.17
CA ASN A 37 8.15 -22.83 15.38
C ASN A 37 8.57 -21.47 15.98
N PHE A 38 9.28 -21.53 17.08
CA PHE A 38 9.86 -20.37 17.76
C PHE A 38 11.23 -20.08 17.17
N SER A 39 11.32 -19.20 16.20
CA SER A 39 12.59 -18.57 15.80
C SER A 39 12.30 -17.21 15.16
N GLY A 40 12.77 -16.22 15.80
CA GLY A 40 12.96 -14.77 15.62
C GLY A 40 12.66 -14.03 14.31
N HIS A 41 11.78 -14.50 13.43
CA HIS A 41 11.34 -13.78 12.23
C HIS A 41 9.82 -13.67 12.23
N PHE A 42 9.34 -12.43 12.10
CA PHE A 42 7.91 -12.10 12.11
C PHE A 42 7.29 -12.40 10.74
N SER A 43 6.29 -13.27 10.72
CA SER A 43 5.38 -13.42 9.59
C SER A 43 3.96 -13.43 10.13
N TYR A 44 3.10 -12.54 9.63
CA TYR A 44 1.68 -12.52 10.01
C TYR A 44 0.91 -13.56 9.19
N CYS A 45 0.25 -14.47 9.86
CA CYS A 45 -0.72 -15.38 9.26
C CYS A 45 -2.12 -14.99 9.72
N LEU A 46 -2.98 -14.57 8.80
CA LEU A 46 -4.41 -14.35 9.02
C LEU A 46 -5.17 -15.56 8.45
N LEU A 47 -5.85 -16.28 9.34
CA LEU A 47 -6.78 -17.36 9.01
C LEU A 47 -8.11 -16.76 8.54
N GLY A 48 -8.39 -16.88 7.26
CA GLY A 48 -9.68 -16.51 6.65
C GLY A 48 -9.45 -16.07 5.20
N LEU A 49 -9.64 -16.97 4.28
CA LEU A 49 -9.70 -16.89 2.81
C LEU A 49 -9.71 -15.47 2.20
N SER A 50 -8.57 -14.83 2.21
CA SER A 50 -8.25 -13.69 1.38
C SER A 50 -6.76 -13.68 1.15
N TYR A 51 -6.34 -13.43 -0.08
CA TYR A 51 -4.94 -13.58 -0.45
C TYR A 51 -4.07 -12.48 0.12
N ILE A 52 -3.06 -12.86 0.86
CA ILE A 52 -1.95 -12.00 1.23
C ILE A 52 -0.78 -12.38 0.34
N CYS A 53 -0.31 -11.44 -0.47
CA CYS A 53 0.98 -11.58 -1.13
C CYS A 53 2.08 -11.29 -0.10
N ILE A 54 2.66 -12.33 0.48
CA ILE A 54 3.84 -12.20 1.33
C ILE A 54 5.08 -12.24 0.42
N TYR A 55 5.87 -11.19 0.46
CA TYR A 55 7.18 -11.16 -0.21
C TYR A 55 8.20 -11.87 0.68
N SER A 56 8.82 -12.92 0.13
CA SER A 56 9.96 -13.58 0.77
C SER A 56 11.27 -12.98 0.26
N PRO A 57 12.27 -12.76 1.11
CA PRO A 57 13.60 -12.29 0.71
C PRO A 57 14.30 -13.20 -0.33
N SER A 58 13.84 -14.43 -0.53
CA SER A 58 14.34 -15.38 -1.53
C SER A 58 13.71 -15.23 -2.92
N GLY A 59 12.89 -14.20 -3.18
CA GLY A 59 12.37 -13.91 -4.53
C GLY A 59 11.27 -14.83 -5.05
N ARG A 60 10.61 -15.62 -4.22
CA ARG A 60 9.47 -16.44 -4.63
C ARG A 60 8.16 -15.73 -4.30
N TYR A 61 7.34 -15.52 -5.32
CA TYR A 61 5.97 -14.99 -5.21
C TYR A 61 5.02 -16.16 -4.91
N PHE A 62 4.29 -16.07 -3.83
CA PHE A 62 3.10 -16.90 -3.61
C PHE A 62 1.88 -16.03 -3.91
N THR A 63 1.27 -16.26 -5.06
CA THR A 63 -0.07 -15.73 -5.39
C THR A 63 -1.08 -16.72 -4.87
N GLN A 64 -1.78 -16.35 -3.84
CA GLN A 64 -2.95 -17.08 -3.42
C GLN A 64 -4.20 -16.29 -3.86
N ILE A 65 -5.15 -16.94 -4.56
CA ILE A 65 -6.36 -16.36 -5.17
C ILE A 65 -7.31 -15.86 -4.08
N MET A 66 -7.74 -14.62 -4.15
CA MET A 66 -8.76 -14.06 -3.26
C MET A 66 -10.15 -14.50 -3.70
N ASN A 67 -10.89 -15.10 -2.81
CA ASN A 67 -12.33 -15.07 -2.85
C ASN A 67 -12.83 -14.25 -1.67
N ASP A 68 -13.64 -13.28 -1.98
CA ASP A 68 -14.46 -12.40 -1.16
C ASP A 68 -14.28 -12.35 0.36
N ASN A 69 -14.10 -11.10 0.82
CA ASN A 69 -14.45 -10.54 2.13
C ASN A 69 -13.34 -10.38 3.16
N ALA A 70 -13.08 -9.09 3.38
CA ALA A 70 -12.69 -8.46 4.64
C ALA A 70 -11.47 -9.06 5.36
N VAL A 71 -10.46 -8.24 5.56
CA VAL A 71 -9.51 -8.42 6.67
C VAL A 71 -10.33 -8.86 7.89
N PRO A 72 -10.08 -10.06 8.48
CA PRO A 72 -10.86 -10.51 9.63
C PRO A 72 -10.71 -9.47 10.73
N ARG A 73 -11.82 -8.81 11.08
CA ARG A 73 -11.82 -8.02 12.31
C ARG A 73 -11.57 -8.99 13.45
N PRO A 74 -10.70 -8.65 14.42
CA PRO A 74 -10.64 -9.39 15.66
C PRO A 74 -12.08 -9.51 16.17
N GLU A 75 -12.53 -10.71 16.47
CA GLU A 75 -13.86 -10.95 17.00
C GLU A 75 -14.14 -9.94 18.12
N ASN A 76 -15.26 -9.22 18.03
CA ASN A 76 -15.72 -8.18 18.98
C ASN A 76 -14.97 -6.84 18.96
N THR A 77 -14.58 -6.29 17.78
CA THR A 77 -14.14 -4.90 17.68
C THR A 77 -14.99 -4.10 16.71
N SER A 78 -15.35 -2.87 17.07
CA SER A 78 -16.12 -1.97 16.23
C SER A 78 -15.25 -1.27 15.15
N PHE A 79 -13.96 -1.11 15.41
CA PHE A 79 -12.93 -0.63 14.49
C PHE A 79 -11.57 -1.26 14.85
N THR A 80 -10.62 -1.27 13.90
CA THR A 80 -9.23 -1.67 14.17
C THR A 80 -8.35 -0.45 14.38
N PHE A 81 -7.25 -0.63 15.07
CA PHE A 81 -6.17 0.33 15.24
C PHE A 81 -4.85 -0.43 15.16
N ASP A 82 -4.15 -0.25 14.06
CA ASP A 82 -2.90 -0.94 13.77
C ASP A 82 -1.75 0.07 13.77
N ASP A 83 -0.85 -0.06 14.74
CA ASP A 83 0.41 0.70 14.85
C ASP A 83 1.51 -0.18 14.29
N VAL A 84 1.93 0.12 13.07
CA VAL A 84 2.80 -0.74 12.26
C VAL A 84 4.18 -0.12 12.16
N CYS A 85 5.20 -0.94 12.44
CA CYS A 85 6.60 -0.58 12.29
C CYS A 85 7.33 -1.76 11.64
N LEU A 86 7.72 -1.62 10.38
CA LEU A 86 8.20 -2.68 9.50
C LEU A 86 9.51 -2.31 8.81
N ALA A 87 10.24 -3.31 8.32
CA ALA A 87 11.27 -3.07 7.31
C ALA A 87 10.63 -2.67 5.96
N PRO A 88 11.26 -1.80 5.15
CA PRO A 88 10.69 -1.33 3.89
C PRO A 88 10.32 -2.42 2.88
N GLY A 89 10.80 -3.64 3.02
CA GLY A 89 10.43 -4.79 2.17
C GLY A 89 9.25 -5.64 2.68
N GLU A 90 8.69 -5.33 3.85
CA GLU A 90 7.65 -6.12 4.52
C GLU A 90 6.27 -5.44 4.43
N GLN A 91 5.90 -4.99 3.25
CA GLN A 91 4.72 -4.16 3.03
C GLN A 91 3.53 -5.00 2.55
N ILE A 92 2.30 -4.52 2.85
CA ILE A 92 1.07 -5.11 2.32
C ILE A 92 0.94 -4.72 0.84
N GLY A 93 0.73 -5.73 -0.01
CA GLY A 93 0.50 -5.53 -1.43
C GLY A 93 -0.85 -4.88 -1.75
N LEU A 94 -1.14 -4.74 -3.07
CA LEU A 94 -2.41 -4.20 -3.53
C LEU A 94 -3.57 -5.05 -3.00
N HIS A 95 -4.50 -4.41 -2.30
CA HIS A 95 -5.71 -5.03 -1.75
C HIS A 95 -6.89 -4.06 -1.82
N GLU A 96 -8.07 -4.58 -1.61
CA GLU A 96 -9.31 -3.82 -1.41
C GLU A 96 -10.06 -4.38 -0.21
N GLN A 97 -10.93 -3.58 0.39
CA GLN A 97 -11.68 -3.97 1.56
C GLN A 97 -13.03 -3.27 1.64
N ALA A 98 -14.00 -3.87 2.35
CA ALA A 98 -15.35 -3.33 2.52
C ALA A 98 -15.44 -2.23 3.61
N THR A 99 -14.30 -1.76 4.13
CA THR A 99 -14.20 -0.77 5.20
C THR A 99 -13.51 0.50 4.73
N TRP A 100 -13.77 1.64 5.39
CA TRP A 100 -12.89 2.79 5.30
C TRP A 100 -11.55 2.45 5.92
N GLU A 101 -10.48 2.93 5.30
CA GLU A 101 -9.14 2.91 5.86
C GLU A 101 -8.62 4.34 6.02
N LEU A 102 -8.20 4.69 7.21
CA LEU A 102 -7.47 5.91 7.50
C LEU A 102 -6.02 5.55 7.76
N SER A 103 -5.11 5.99 6.89
CA SER A 103 -3.68 5.76 7.00
C SER A 103 -2.95 7.06 7.34
N TYR A 104 -2.12 7.05 8.39
CA TYR A 104 -1.19 8.10 8.77
C TYR A 104 0.24 7.59 8.64
N ILE A 105 1.04 8.22 7.81
CA ILE A 105 2.45 7.89 7.60
C ILE A 105 3.29 8.64 8.63
N ILE A 106 3.82 7.92 9.63
CA ILE A 106 4.67 8.51 10.66
C ILE A 106 6.09 8.72 10.10
N VAL A 107 6.69 7.63 9.59
CA VAL A 107 8.02 7.63 8.99
C VAL A 107 7.98 6.81 7.71
N GLY A 108 8.39 7.40 6.61
CA GLY A 108 8.49 6.74 5.33
C GLY A 108 8.16 7.64 4.17
N SER A 109 8.58 7.25 3.00
CA SER A 109 8.21 7.84 1.71
C SER A 109 8.15 6.74 0.66
N GLY A 110 7.51 7.03 -0.46
CA GLY A 110 7.41 6.06 -1.55
C GLY A 110 6.34 6.42 -2.56
N MET A 111 5.78 5.38 -3.17
CA MET A 111 4.67 5.49 -4.12
C MET A 111 3.44 4.80 -3.56
N ARG A 112 2.28 5.47 -3.60
CA ARG A 112 0.98 4.84 -3.35
C ARG A 112 0.25 4.62 -4.66
N LEU A 113 -0.48 3.52 -4.75
CA LEU A 113 -1.46 3.29 -5.77
C LEU A 113 -2.83 3.23 -5.09
N ILE A 114 -3.76 4.09 -5.49
CA ILE A 114 -5.13 4.13 -4.97
C ILE A 114 -6.08 4.31 -6.14
N GLY A 115 -6.93 3.32 -6.39
CA GLY A 115 -7.90 3.34 -7.47
C GLY A 115 -7.25 3.60 -8.83
N ASP A 116 -7.50 4.79 -9.40
CA ASP A 116 -7.03 5.20 -10.71
C ASP A 116 -5.69 5.96 -10.71
N ARG A 117 -5.07 6.19 -9.54
CA ARG A 117 -3.89 7.03 -9.42
C ARG A 117 -2.71 6.33 -8.77
N THR A 118 -1.54 6.69 -9.27
CA THR A 118 -0.25 6.36 -8.64
C THR A 118 0.49 7.67 -8.38
N GLU A 119 0.73 7.96 -7.10
CA GLU A 119 1.31 9.23 -6.66
C GLU A 119 2.37 9.01 -5.59
N PRO A 120 3.38 9.89 -5.46
CA PRO A 120 4.31 9.84 -4.34
C PRO A 120 3.60 10.20 -3.03
N PHE A 121 4.13 9.67 -1.93
CA PHE A 121 3.74 10.03 -0.57
C PHE A 121 4.96 10.23 0.33
N GLY A 122 4.76 10.85 1.48
CA GLY A 122 5.81 11.08 2.48
C GLY A 122 5.31 11.11 3.91
N SER A 123 6.25 11.21 4.84
CA SER A 123 5.95 11.32 6.28
C SER A 123 5.05 12.51 6.58
N GLY A 124 4.15 12.34 7.54
CA GLY A 124 3.16 13.34 7.95
C GLY A 124 1.88 13.35 7.12
N GLU A 125 1.81 12.59 6.01
CA GLU A 125 0.58 12.51 5.21
C GLU A 125 -0.47 11.64 5.89
N VAL A 126 -1.73 12.10 5.80
CA VAL A 126 -2.91 11.35 6.20
C VAL A 126 -3.85 11.20 5.02
N VAL A 127 -4.27 9.98 4.76
CA VAL A 127 -5.17 9.61 3.66
C VAL A 127 -6.33 8.80 4.21
N ILE A 128 -7.55 9.08 3.76
CA ILE A 128 -8.70 8.19 3.95
C ILE A 128 -9.10 7.55 2.62
N VAL A 129 -9.22 6.24 2.64
CA VAL A 129 -9.65 5.44 1.49
C VAL A 129 -11.03 4.87 1.79
N PRO A 130 -12.06 5.23 1.00
CA PRO A 130 -13.39 4.61 1.09
C PRO A 130 -13.37 3.12 0.74
N PRO A 131 -14.43 2.37 1.14
CA PRO A 131 -14.58 0.95 0.77
C PRO A 131 -14.46 0.70 -0.73
N GLU A 132 -14.01 -0.50 -1.08
CA GLU A 132 -13.95 -1.03 -2.44
C GLU A 132 -12.98 -0.31 -3.39
N ILE A 133 -12.11 0.58 -2.89
CA ILE A 133 -11.04 1.18 -3.69
C ILE A 133 -9.77 0.35 -3.50
N PRO A 134 -9.25 -0.31 -4.55
CA PRO A 134 -7.97 -1.01 -4.50
C PRO A 134 -6.84 -0.05 -4.16
N HIS A 135 -6.02 -0.39 -3.18
CA HIS A 135 -4.94 0.49 -2.74
C HIS A 135 -3.75 -0.26 -2.16
N CYS A 136 -2.59 0.40 -2.19
CA CYS A 136 -1.36 -0.03 -1.54
C CYS A 136 -0.38 1.13 -1.38
N TRP A 137 0.53 1.00 -0.42
CA TRP A 137 1.66 1.88 -0.21
C TRP A 137 2.96 1.11 -0.44
N TYR A 138 3.81 1.60 -1.34
CA TYR A 138 5.16 1.10 -1.57
C TYR A 138 6.16 2.03 -0.94
N PHE A 139 6.64 1.68 0.22
CA PHE A 139 7.68 2.41 0.91
C PHE A 139 9.04 2.15 0.27
N GLU A 140 9.80 3.19 0.09
CA GLU A 140 11.20 3.13 -0.36
C GLU A 140 12.13 3.15 0.85
N ASN A 141 13.38 2.71 0.65
CA ASN A 141 14.37 2.64 1.73
C ASN A 141 14.98 4.01 2.09
N ASP A 142 14.55 5.08 1.42
CA ASP A 142 15.20 6.38 1.49
C ASP A 142 14.84 7.18 2.74
N VAL A 143 13.65 6.91 3.32
CA VAL A 143 13.17 7.58 4.54
C VAL A 143 12.73 6.53 5.55
N THR A 144 13.56 6.36 6.59
CA THR A 144 13.33 5.38 7.67
C THR A 144 13.63 6.01 9.02
N ASP A 145 13.22 5.35 10.09
CA ASP A 145 13.65 5.69 11.46
C ASP A 145 15.15 5.34 11.67
N ALA A 146 15.66 5.63 12.88
CA ALA A 146 17.05 5.35 13.24
C ALA A 146 17.41 3.84 13.21
N GLN A 147 16.42 2.96 13.17
CA GLN A 147 16.55 1.51 13.07
C GLN A 147 16.35 0.97 11.65
N GLY A 148 16.20 1.86 10.66
CA GLY A 148 15.97 1.50 9.26
C GLY A 148 14.55 1.01 8.97
N ARG A 149 13.53 1.41 9.77
CA ARG A 149 12.15 0.96 9.65
C ARG A 149 11.24 2.09 9.17
N ILE A 150 10.15 1.72 8.53
CA ILE A 150 9.01 2.58 8.24
C ILE A 150 7.98 2.44 9.35
N ALA A 151 7.16 3.48 9.58
CA ALA A 151 6.11 3.45 10.58
C ALA A 151 4.85 4.16 10.10
N ASN A 152 3.70 3.52 10.31
CA ASN A 152 2.40 4.09 10.02
C ASN A 152 1.34 3.62 11.03
N ILE A 153 0.31 4.43 11.21
CA ILE A 153 -0.90 4.05 11.92
C ILE A 153 -2.02 3.89 10.91
N THR A 154 -2.75 2.76 11.01
CA THR A 154 -3.93 2.50 10.18
C THR A 154 -5.13 2.23 11.06
N ILE A 155 -6.25 2.93 10.77
CA ILE A 155 -7.55 2.64 11.37
C ILE A 155 -8.49 2.14 10.29
N THR A 156 -9.17 0.99 10.53
CA THR A 156 -10.25 0.54 9.66
C THR A 156 -11.58 0.50 10.40
N PHE A 157 -12.66 0.94 9.74
CA PHE A 157 -14.01 0.91 10.28
C PHE A 157 -15.05 0.71 9.18
N GLY A 158 -16.12 0.01 9.49
CA GLY A 158 -17.16 -0.33 8.51
C GLY A 158 -18.38 0.60 8.59
N ARG A 159 -19.31 0.44 7.63
CA ARG A 159 -20.59 1.14 7.62
C ARG A 159 -21.38 0.89 8.90
N GLU A 160 -21.38 -0.36 9.39
CA GLU A 160 -22.07 -0.74 10.63
C GLU A 160 -21.59 0.09 11.84
N PHE A 161 -20.28 0.35 11.94
CA PHE A 161 -19.75 1.22 12.99
C PHE A 161 -20.35 2.63 12.93
N LEU A 162 -20.40 3.21 11.72
CA LEU A 162 -20.99 4.54 11.53
C LEU A 162 -22.48 4.57 11.84
N ASP A 163 -23.22 3.52 11.47
CA ASP A 163 -24.66 3.39 11.76
C ASP A 163 -24.89 3.25 13.27
N ASN A 164 -24.12 2.43 13.98
CA ASN A 164 -24.19 2.28 15.42
C ASN A 164 -23.84 3.56 16.17
N CYS A 165 -22.89 4.35 15.68
CA CYS A 165 -22.61 5.66 16.24
C CYS A 165 -23.81 6.60 16.16
N CYS A 166 -24.59 6.58 15.07
CA CYS A 166 -25.81 7.40 14.94
C CYS A 166 -26.94 6.93 15.86
N VAL A 167 -27.03 5.59 16.09
CA VAL A 167 -28.02 5.05 17.03
C VAL A 167 -27.71 5.46 18.46
N ALA A 168 -26.43 5.40 18.84
CA ALA A 168 -25.98 5.75 20.19
C ALA A 168 -25.96 7.28 20.43
N PHE A 169 -25.60 8.04 19.39
CA PHE A 169 -25.39 9.49 19.43
C PHE A 169 -25.99 10.15 18.19
N PRO A 170 -27.30 10.53 18.22
CA PRO A 170 -27.96 11.18 17.06
C PRO A 170 -27.27 12.42 16.54
N GLU A 171 -26.49 13.11 17.37
CA GLU A 171 -25.70 14.28 17.03
C GLU A 171 -24.61 13.98 15.99
N LEU A 172 -24.21 12.72 15.82
CA LEU A 172 -23.23 12.28 14.83
C LEU A 172 -23.84 12.03 13.44
N LEU A 173 -25.16 12.14 13.27
CA LEU A 173 -25.82 11.80 12.01
C LEU A 173 -25.26 12.58 10.82
N GLU A 174 -25.12 13.89 10.94
CA GLU A 174 -24.58 14.73 9.86
C GLU A 174 -23.13 14.36 9.51
N CYS A 175 -22.32 14.12 10.53
CA CYS A 175 -20.92 13.73 10.41
C CYS A 175 -20.76 12.38 9.68
N THR A 176 -21.47 11.36 10.11
CA THR A 176 -21.38 10.03 9.54
C THR A 176 -21.95 9.96 8.13
N GLU A 177 -23.04 10.69 7.84
CA GLU A 177 -23.59 10.78 6.48
C GLU A 177 -22.64 11.49 5.51
N LYS A 178 -21.92 12.51 5.95
CA LYS A 178 -20.86 13.13 5.14
C LYS A 178 -19.77 12.11 4.77
N LEU A 179 -19.31 11.31 5.73
CA LEU A 179 -18.32 10.26 5.48
C LEU A 179 -18.84 9.18 4.54
N LYS A 180 -20.08 8.71 4.74
CA LYS A 180 -20.71 7.68 3.88
C LYS A 180 -20.91 8.13 2.43
N ARG A 181 -21.01 9.45 2.18
CA ARG A 181 -21.13 10.00 0.81
C ARG A 181 -19.79 10.15 0.10
N LYS A 182 -18.67 10.13 0.82
CA LYS A 182 -17.34 10.18 0.19
C LYS A 182 -17.09 8.91 -0.61
N ARG A 183 -16.84 9.10 -1.92
CA ARG A 183 -16.57 8.00 -2.87
C ARG A 183 -15.12 7.99 -3.35
N ASP A 184 -14.42 9.11 -3.19
CA ASP A 184 -13.03 9.27 -3.61
C ASP A 184 -12.10 9.13 -2.39
N ALA A 185 -10.94 8.55 -2.61
CA ALA A 185 -9.86 8.59 -1.62
C ALA A 185 -9.26 10.00 -1.58
N VAL A 186 -9.08 10.52 -0.37
CA VAL A 186 -8.60 11.89 -0.19
C VAL A 186 -7.42 11.98 0.77
N LYS A 187 -6.48 12.83 0.41
CA LYS A 187 -5.40 13.27 1.28
C LYS A 187 -5.80 14.59 1.95
N PHE A 188 -5.55 14.68 3.25
CA PHE A 188 -5.82 15.88 4.03
C PHE A 188 -4.69 16.91 3.93
N GLY A 189 -5.02 18.20 4.02
CA GLY A 189 -4.07 19.29 4.13
C GLY A 189 -3.25 19.22 5.43
N LYS A 190 -2.16 19.97 5.50
CA LYS A 190 -1.19 19.91 6.62
C LYS A 190 -1.81 20.09 8.00
N GLU A 191 -2.65 21.11 8.18
CA GLU A 191 -3.28 21.40 9.48
C GLU A 191 -4.19 20.28 9.94
N LYS A 192 -5.02 19.75 9.01
CA LYS A 192 -5.93 18.65 9.30
C LYS A 192 -5.18 17.35 9.53
N SER A 193 -4.14 17.08 8.74
CA SER A 193 -3.26 15.93 8.97
C SER A 193 -2.60 15.97 10.34
N ALA A 194 -2.13 17.14 10.79
CA ALA A 194 -1.55 17.32 12.12
C ALA A 194 -2.59 17.09 13.24
N ALA A 195 -3.82 17.58 13.07
CA ALA A 195 -4.90 17.34 14.02
C ALA A 195 -5.28 15.86 14.12
N ILE A 196 -5.37 15.17 12.99
CA ILE A 196 -5.62 13.72 12.94
C ILE A 196 -4.45 12.96 13.58
N ALA A 197 -3.22 13.27 13.19
CA ALA A 197 -2.01 12.65 13.75
C ALA A 197 -1.95 12.78 15.27
N SER A 198 -2.28 13.96 15.82
CA SER A 198 -2.32 14.18 17.27
C SER A 198 -3.29 13.22 17.97
N VAL A 199 -4.48 13.00 17.40
CA VAL A 199 -5.47 12.06 17.96
C VAL A 199 -4.96 10.61 17.84
N LEU A 200 -4.35 10.25 16.72
CA LEU A 200 -3.81 8.90 16.51
C LEU A 200 -2.65 8.61 17.48
N GLU A 201 -1.75 9.56 17.71
CA GLU A 201 -0.67 9.41 18.67
C GLU A 201 -1.20 9.30 20.12
N GLU A 202 -2.26 10.04 20.46
CA GLU A 202 -2.96 9.92 21.76
C GLU A 202 -3.58 8.50 21.91
N MET A 203 -4.06 7.88 20.83
CA MET A 203 -4.64 6.52 20.84
C MET A 203 -3.60 5.42 21.04
N ARG A 204 -2.32 5.63 20.70
CA ARG A 204 -1.27 4.58 20.69
C ARG A 204 -1.14 3.84 22.02
N PRO A 205 -0.98 4.51 23.18
CA PRO A 205 -0.79 3.84 24.46
C PRO A 205 -2.07 3.26 25.06
N LEU A 206 -3.24 3.58 24.48
CA LEU A 206 -4.54 3.29 25.10
C LEU A 206 -5.07 1.90 24.75
N GLY A 207 -5.88 1.34 25.65
CA GLY A 207 -6.64 0.14 25.44
C GLY A 207 -7.84 0.35 24.50
N ARG A 208 -8.46 -0.77 24.06
CA ARG A 208 -9.55 -0.74 23.07
C ARG A 208 -10.72 0.17 23.48
N ALA A 209 -11.18 0.08 24.74
CA ALA A 209 -12.30 0.88 25.24
C ALA A 209 -11.94 2.36 25.36
N GLU A 210 -10.72 2.67 25.78
CA GLU A 210 -10.22 4.03 25.96
C GLU A 210 -10.04 4.78 24.63
N ARG A 211 -9.88 4.06 23.52
CA ARG A 211 -9.82 4.62 22.16
C ARG A 211 -11.18 5.09 21.63
N ILE A 212 -12.31 4.64 22.19
CA ILE A 212 -13.65 4.97 21.68
C ILE A 212 -13.92 6.49 21.67
N PRO A 213 -13.70 7.26 22.74
CA PRO A 213 -13.91 8.71 22.72
C PRO A 213 -13.05 9.43 21.66
N LEU A 214 -11.81 8.96 21.48
CA LEU A 214 -10.90 9.53 20.50
C LEU A 214 -11.31 9.16 19.06
N MET A 215 -11.87 7.98 18.84
CA MET A 215 -12.44 7.61 17.55
C MET A 215 -13.65 8.48 17.19
N ILE A 216 -14.52 8.83 18.15
CA ILE A 216 -15.60 9.78 17.94
C ILE A 216 -15.05 11.17 17.58
N LYS A 217 -14.05 11.66 18.33
CA LYS A 217 -13.33 12.92 18.02
C LYS A 217 -12.74 12.88 16.60
N LEU A 218 -12.16 11.74 16.19
CA LEU A 218 -11.61 11.54 14.87
C LEU A 218 -12.68 11.62 13.77
N LEU A 219 -13.86 11.01 13.96
CA LEU A 219 -14.99 11.12 13.03
C LEU A 219 -15.40 12.57 12.80
N LEU A 220 -15.47 13.38 13.85
CA LEU A 220 -15.81 14.81 13.75
C LEU A 220 -14.76 15.58 12.93
N ILE A 221 -13.47 15.30 13.14
CA ILE A 221 -12.38 15.90 12.36
C ILE A 221 -12.48 15.47 10.89
N LEU A 222 -12.72 14.19 10.61
CA LEU A 222 -12.82 13.65 9.26
C LEU A 222 -14.00 14.24 8.47
N ALA A 223 -15.13 14.50 9.14
CA ALA A 223 -16.32 15.08 8.52
C ALA A 223 -16.22 16.57 8.24
N GLY A 224 -15.41 17.30 9.03
CA GLY A 224 -15.15 18.72 8.85
C GLY A 224 -14.12 18.94 7.75
N SER A 225 -14.51 19.28 6.51
CA SER A 225 -13.57 19.39 5.40
C SER A 225 -13.55 20.76 4.74
N LYS A 226 -12.32 21.30 4.55
CA LYS A 226 -12.06 22.38 3.58
C LYS A 226 -10.78 22.15 2.76
N GLU A 227 -9.86 21.31 3.19
CA GLU A 227 -8.57 21.11 2.51
C GLU A 227 -8.33 19.62 2.22
N GLU A 228 -8.94 19.12 1.15
CA GLU A 228 -8.79 17.76 0.72
C GLU A 228 -8.36 17.73 -0.75
N SER A 229 -7.40 16.86 -1.08
CA SER A 229 -7.03 16.56 -2.45
C SER A 229 -7.39 15.10 -2.78
N VAL A 230 -8.08 14.88 -3.89
CA VAL A 230 -8.40 13.53 -4.37
C VAL A 230 -7.12 12.83 -4.81
N VAL A 231 -6.81 11.69 -4.19
CA VAL A 231 -5.62 10.87 -4.45
C VAL A 231 -5.94 9.54 -5.09
N GLY A 232 -7.23 9.24 -5.32
CA GLY A 232 -7.70 8.07 -6.03
C GLY A 232 -9.21 8.01 -6.09
N ARG A 233 -9.75 7.40 -7.17
CA ARG A 233 -11.18 7.24 -7.38
C ARG A 233 -11.55 5.79 -7.51
N TYR A 234 -12.76 5.45 -7.05
CA TYR A 234 -13.35 4.17 -7.37
C TYR A 234 -13.50 4.02 -8.88
N GLN A 235 -13.01 2.93 -9.39
CA GLN A 235 -13.30 2.50 -10.75
C GLN A 235 -13.68 1.03 -10.69
N LYS A 236 -14.80 0.70 -11.35
CA LYS A 236 -15.21 -0.70 -11.47
C LYS A 236 -14.05 -1.50 -12.05
N MET A 237 -13.59 -2.50 -11.31
CA MET A 237 -12.52 -3.38 -11.76
C MET A 237 -13.05 -4.24 -12.90
N ASP A 238 -12.57 -3.95 -14.11
CA ASP A 238 -12.66 -4.88 -15.25
C ASP A 238 -11.32 -5.61 -15.42
N PRO A 239 -11.26 -6.69 -16.19
CA PRO A 239 -10.02 -7.46 -16.36
C PRO A 239 -8.86 -6.68 -17.00
N GLU A 240 -9.14 -5.65 -17.83
CA GLU A 240 -8.11 -4.78 -18.40
C GLU A 240 -7.48 -3.89 -17.30
N ARG A 241 -8.33 -3.38 -16.43
CA ARG A 241 -7.91 -2.53 -15.30
C ARG A 241 -7.13 -3.30 -14.25
N GLU A 242 -7.64 -4.45 -13.84
CA GLU A 242 -6.92 -5.34 -12.93
C GLU A 242 -5.51 -5.66 -13.44
N ARG A 243 -5.42 -6.01 -14.72
CA ARG A 243 -4.14 -6.28 -15.37
C ARG A 243 -3.23 -5.07 -15.39
N MET A 244 -3.78 -3.87 -15.65
CA MET A 244 -3.02 -2.62 -15.63
C MET A 244 -2.50 -2.31 -14.22
N ASN A 245 -3.32 -2.48 -13.19
CA ASN A 245 -2.90 -2.32 -11.79
C ASN A 245 -1.75 -3.27 -11.45
N ARG A 246 -1.82 -4.55 -11.85
CA ARG A 246 -0.72 -5.51 -11.65
C ARG A 246 0.58 -5.06 -12.34
N ILE A 247 0.49 -4.47 -13.53
CA ILE A 247 1.66 -3.91 -14.24
C ILE A 247 2.23 -2.72 -13.46
N GLN A 248 1.40 -1.81 -12.98
CA GLN A 248 1.82 -0.65 -12.21
C GLN A 248 2.55 -1.07 -10.92
N VAL A 249 1.95 -2.00 -10.17
CA VAL A 249 2.56 -2.60 -8.98
C VAL A 249 3.93 -3.21 -9.33
N TYR A 250 4.00 -4.00 -10.40
CA TYR A 250 5.26 -4.62 -10.83
C TYR A 250 6.35 -3.57 -11.12
N VAL A 251 5.99 -2.47 -11.79
CA VAL A 251 6.93 -1.38 -12.08
C VAL A 251 7.39 -0.72 -10.78
N VAL A 252 6.47 -0.39 -9.87
CA VAL A 252 6.81 0.24 -8.57
C VAL A 252 7.81 -0.62 -7.80
N CYS A 253 7.57 -1.93 -7.72
CA CYS A 253 8.44 -2.87 -6.99
C CYS A 253 9.80 -3.10 -7.65
N ASN A 254 9.90 -2.94 -8.98
CA ASN A 254 11.08 -3.42 -9.72
C ASN A 254 11.78 -2.33 -10.53
N ALA A 255 11.27 -1.10 -10.61
CA ALA A 255 11.79 -0.04 -11.50
C ALA A 255 13.30 0.21 -11.35
N LYS A 256 13.83 0.05 -10.14
CA LYS A 256 15.27 0.22 -9.82
C LYS A 256 16.15 -0.92 -10.36
N ARG A 257 15.54 -2.00 -10.86
CA ARG A 257 16.23 -3.16 -11.46
C ARG A 257 16.15 -3.12 -12.98
N ASP A 258 16.86 -4.02 -13.62
CA ASP A 258 16.71 -4.24 -15.06
C ASP A 258 15.40 -5.00 -15.31
N ILE A 259 14.40 -4.32 -15.88
CA ILE A 259 13.09 -4.86 -16.23
C ILE A 259 13.02 -5.05 -17.73
N THR A 260 12.80 -6.28 -18.19
CA THR A 260 12.52 -6.58 -19.59
C THR A 260 11.00 -6.59 -19.88
N LEU A 261 10.65 -6.37 -21.16
CA LEU A 261 9.25 -6.53 -21.62
C LEU A 261 8.72 -7.95 -21.37
N ASP A 262 9.60 -8.95 -21.48
CA ASP A 262 9.24 -10.34 -21.28
C ASP A 262 8.94 -10.66 -19.80
N ASP A 263 9.64 -10.02 -18.87
CA ASP A 263 9.39 -10.20 -17.44
C ASP A 263 8.00 -9.66 -17.05
N VAL A 264 7.67 -8.46 -17.51
CA VAL A 264 6.36 -7.85 -17.22
C VAL A 264 5.23 -8.61 -17.93
N ALA A 265 5.42 -8.98 -19.19
CA ALA A 265 4.44 -9.76 -19.94
C ALA A 265 4.15 -11.09 -19.23
N ARG A 266 5.19 -11.82 -18.81
CA ARG A 266 5.06 -13.06 -18.04
C ARG A 266 4.34 -12.84 -16.71
N HIS A 267 4.64 -11.74 -15.99
CA HIS A 267 3.99 -11.41 -14.72
C HIS A 267 2.47 -11.25 -14.85
N VAL A 268 1.98 -10.73 -15.98
CA VAL A 268 0.54 -10.56 -16.21
C VAL A 268 -0.09 -11.65 -17.10
N GLY A 269 0.63 -12.75 -17.32
CA GLY A 269 0.12 -13.90 -18.08
C GLY A 269 -0.06 -13.64 -19.58
N MET A 270 0.80 -12.79 -20.18
CA MET A 270 0.75 -12.43 -21.60
C MET A 270 2.07 -12.78 -22.30
N ASN A 271 2.00 -12.99 -23.62
CA ASN A 271 3.20 -12.93 -24.44
C ASN A 271 3.60 -11.47 -24.72
N ARG A 272 4.86 -11.25 -25.09
CA ARG A 272 5.43 -9.91 -25.29
C ARG A 272 4.63 -9.05 -26.28
N THR A 273 4.22 -9.64 -27.41
CA THR A 273 3.48 -8.90 -28.47
C THR A 273 2.11 -8.45 -27.95
N SER A 274 1.35 -9.36 -27.35
CA SER A 274 0.03 -9.06 -26.78
C SER A 274 0.14 -8.02 -25.66
N PHE A 275 1.16 -8.11 -24.81
CA PHE A 275 1.46 -7.15 -23.77
C PHE A 275 1.70 -5.75 -24.34
N CYS A 276 2.56 -5.61 -25.35
CA CYS A 276 2.86 -4.31 -25.94
C CYS A 276 1.62 -3.65 -26.55
N ILE A 277 0.77 -4.42 -27.24
CA ILE A 277 -0.48 -3.94 -27.81
C ILE A 277 -1.46 -3.52 -26.70
N PHE A 278 -1.67 -4.39 -25.72
CA PHE A 278 -2.54 -4.13 -24.57
C PHE A 278 -2.11 -2.88 -23.83
N PHE A 279 -0.81 -2.81 -23.43
CA PHE A 279 -0.30 -1.71 -22.65
C PHE A 279 -0.45 -0.37 -23.37
N LYS A 280 -0.10 -0.32 -24.66
CA LYS A 280 -0.25 0.90 -25.47
C LYS A 280 -1.71 1.30 -25.63
N LYS A 281 -2.63 0.32 -25.81
CA LYS A 281 -4.09 0.58 -25.91
C LYS A 281 -4.62 1.23 -24.63
N VAL A 282 -4.26 0.69 -23.46
CA VAL A 282 -4.82 1.11 -22.17
C VAL A 282 -4.12 2.37 -21.62
N SER A 283 -2.79 2.48 -21.75
CA SER A 283 -2.02 3.59 -21.19
C SER A 283 -1.78 4.76 -22.15
N GLY A 284 -2.05 4.60 -23.43
CA GLY A 284 -1.77 5.60 -24.48
C GLY A 284 -0.29 5.71 -24.86
N LYS A 285 0.63 5.00 -24.20
CA LYS A 285 2.08 5.06 -24.41
C LYS A 285 2.75 3.69 -24.38
N THR A 286 4.02 3.61 -24.82
CA THR A 286 4.76 2.36 -24.72
C THR A 286 5.17 2.08 -23.27
N PHE A 287 5.35 0.80 -22.92
CA PHE A 287 5.83 0.41 -21.59
C PHE A 287 7.20 1.03 -21.25
N VAL A 288 8.11 1.07 -22.21
CA VAL A 288 9.43 1.72 -22.01
C VAL A 288 9.30 3.20 -21.68
N THR A 289 8.38 3.90 -22.35
CA THR A 289 8.09 5.31 -22.04
C THR A 289 7.57 5.46 -20.63
N TYR A 290 6.60 4.63 -20.24
CA TYR A 290 6.01 4.62 -18.89
C TYR A 290 7.06 4.31 -17.80
N LEU A 291 7.90 3.28 -18.00
CA LEU A 291 8.97 2.94 -17.07
C LEU A 291 9.99 4.08 -16.92
N ASN A 292 10.35 4.72 -18.05
CA ASN A 292 11.27 5.85 -18.02
C ASN A 292 10.66 7.05 -17.28
N GLU A 293 9.38 7.35 -17.50
CA GLU A 293 8.68 8.41 -16.75
C GLU A 293 8.74 8.16 -15.25
N TYR A 294 8.43 6.94 -14.84
CA TYR A 294 8.50 6.56 -13.43
C TYR A 294 9.92 6.72 -12.86
N ARG A 295 10.94 6.23 -13.56
CA ARG A 295 12.35 6.37 -13.16
C ARG A 295 12.80 7.82 -13.07
N ILE A 296 12.33 8.69 -13.97
CA ILE A 296 12.66 10.13 -13.95
C ILE A 296 12.01 10.82 -12.75
N GLU A 297 10.78 10.46 -12.38
CA GLU A 297 10.16 10.98 -11.15
C GLU A 297 10.92 10.56 -9.88
N LEU A 298 11.42 9.31 -9.84
CA LEU A 298 12.34 8.87 -8.79
C LEU A 298 13.62 9.72 -8.76
N ALA A 299 14.23 9.95 -9.95
CA ALA A 299 15.44 10.75 -10.05
C ALA A 299 15.23 12.19 -9.57
N CYS A 300 14.10 12.80 -9.90
CA CYS A 300 13.77 14.16 -9.45
C CYS A 300 13.73 14.29 -7.92
N ARG A 301 13.22 13.26 -7.24
CA ARG A 301 13.20 13.21 -5.76
C ARG A 301 14.61 13.12 -5.18
N LEU A 302 15.45 12.22 -5.73
CA LEU A 302 16.82 12.04 -5.27
C LEU A 302 17.69 13.27 -5.53
N LEU A 303 17.52 13.93 -6.68
CA LEU A 303 18.24 15.16 -7.03
C LEU A 303 17.97 16.30 -6.03
N LYS A 304 16.76 16.43 -5.52
CA LYS A 304 16.42 17.44 -4.50
C LYS A 304 17.08 17.19 -3.14
N GLN A 305 17.50 15.97 -2.85
CA GLN A 305 18.19 15.63 -1.60
C GLN A 305 19.68 15.98 -1.62
N GLN A 306 20.26 16.29 -2.80
CA GLN A 306 21.65 16.74 -3.02
C GLN A 306 22.75 15.89 -2.34
N LYS A 307 22.50 14.60 -2.11
CA LYS A 307 23.43 13.72 -1.35
C LYS A 307 24.38 12.91 -2.23
N VAL A 308 24.06 12.77 -3.54
CA VAL A 308 24.75 11.86 -4.44
C VAL A 308 24.91 12.47 -5.86
N SER A 309 25.86 11.97 -6.64
CA SER A 309 26.12 12.44 -7.99
C SER A 309 25.00 12.08 -8.98
N VAL A 310 24.85 12.86 -10.07
CA VAL A 310 23.90 12.56 -11.16
C VAL A 310 24.11 11.17 -11.76
N ALA A 311 25.36 10.74 -11.89
CA ALA A 311 25.68 9.40 -12.40
C ALA A 311 25.21 8.30 -11.44
N GLU A 312 25.40 8.49 -10.17
CA GLU A 312 24.93 7.55 -9.12
C GLU A 312 23.40 7.48 -9.09
N ILE A 313 22.71 8.62 -9.15
CA ILE A 313 21.23 8.67 -9.26
C ILE A 313 20.74 7.91 -10.49
N CYS A 314 21.42 8.07 -11.65
CA CYS A 314 21.09 7.35 -12.87
C CYS A 314 21.01 5.82 -12.62
N TYR A 315 22.01 5.24 -11.97
CA TYR A 315 22.05 3.82 -11.68
C TYR A 315 21.07 3.42 -10.57
N GLN A 316 20.93 4.24 -9.53
CA GLN A 316 19.98 3.99 -8.44
C GLN A 316 18.52 3.90 -8.90
N VAL A 317 18.13 4.69 -9.92
CA VAL A 317 16.77 4.66 -10.46
C VAL A 317 16.57 3.63 -11.58
N GLY A 318 17.59 2.83 -11.88
CA GLY A 318 17.51 1.70 -12.80
C GLY A 318 17.88 1.99 -14.26
N PHE A 319 18.52 3.13 -14.58
CA PHE A 319 19.12 3.32 -15.89
C PHE A 319 20.53 2.72 -15.94
N ASN A 320 20.87 2.08 -17.06
CA ASN A 320 22.17 1.44 -17.26
C ASN A 320 23.16 2.34 -18.02
N ASN A 321 22.73 3.54 -18.44
CA ASN A 321 23.53 4.42 -19.31
C ASN A 321 23.24 5.88 -19.00
N VAL A 322 24.26 6.61 -18.52
CA VAL A 322 24.14 8.02 -18.13
C VAL A 322 23.79 8.95 -19.30
N PRO A 323 24.42 8.84 -20.50
CA PRO A 323 24.00 9.62 -21.68
C PRO A 323 22.53 9.42 -22.06
N TYR A 324 22.03 8.18 -21.99
CA TYR A 324 20.61 7.89 -22.24
C TYR A 324 19.69 8.49 -21.16
N PHE A 325 20.05 8.35 -19.90
CA PHE A 325 19.36 8.98 -18.77
C PHE A 325 19.24 10.50 -18.96
N ASN A 326 20.35 11.19 -19.20
CA ASN A 326 20.37 12.65 -19.39
C ASN A 326 19.47 13.10 -20.55
N ARG A 327 19.48 12.37 -21.67
CA ARG A 327 18.61 12.65 -22.82
C ARG A 327 17.13 12.48 -22.47
N VAL A 328 16.77 11.38 -21.78
CA VAL A 328 15.39 11.12 -21.35
C VAL A 328 14.93 12.14 -20.33
N PHE A 329 15.77 12.45 -19.34
CA PHE A 329 15.49 13.46 -18.32
C PHE A 329 15.22 14.84 -18.93
N LYS A 330 16.13 15.32 -19.80
CA LYS A 330 15.97 16.60 -20.49
C LYS A 330 14.72 16.64 -21.36
N LYS A 331 14.40 15.54 -22.06
CA LYS A 331 13.18 15.43 -22.85
C LYS A 331 11.91 15.57 -21.99
N MET A 332 11.91 15.05 -20.76
CA MET A 332 10.72 15.01 -19.88
C MET A 332 10.60 16.25 -19.00
N LYS A 333 11.71 16.82 -18.53
CA LYS A 333 11.74 17.94 -17.59
C LYS A 333 12.13 19.28 -18.21
N GLY A 334 12.56 19.28 -19.47
CA GLY A 334 12.99 20.49 -20.19
C GLY A 334 14.42 20.92 -19.89
N VAL A 335 15.00 20.49 -18.78
CA VAL A 335 16.35 20.83 -18.30
C VAL A 335 17.17 19.56 -18.04
N SER A 336 18.48 19.68 -17.95
CA SER A 336 19.35 18.56 -17.57
C SER A 336 19.19 18.20 -16.07
N PRO A 337 19.57 16.97 -15.66
CA PRO A 337 19.57 16.60 -14.25
C PRO A 337 20.39 17.55 -13.37
N SER A 338 21.54 18.01 -13.86
CA SER A 338 22.40 18.94 -13.11
C SER A 338 21.78 20.33 -12.95
N GLU A 339 21.05 20.82 -13.95
CA GLU A 339 20.31 22.09 -13.86
C GLU A 339 19.08 21.97 -12.95
N TYR A 340 18.46 20.79 -12.90
CA TYR A 340 17.25 20.55 -12.10
C TYR A 340 17.48 20.66 -10.59
N VAL A 341 18.71 20.41 -10.13
CA VAL A 341 19.11 20.54 -8.71
C VAL A 341 18.94 21.98 -8.21
N PHE A 342 19.08 22.97 -9.10
CA PHE A 342 19.02 24.38 -8.77
C PHE A 342 17.63 25.02 -8.97
N LEU A 343 16.62 24.22 -9.37
CA LEU A 343 15.22 24.62 -9.49
C LEU A 343 14.42 24.23 -8.24
#